data_ef959ec816ba5bf7f4bbb904096c100e
#
_entry.id   ef959ec816ba5bf7f4bbb904096c100e
#
_cell.length_a   1.000
_cell.length_b   1.000
_cell.length_c   1.000
_cell.angle_alpha   90.00
_cell.angle_beta   90.00
_cell.angle_gamma   90.00
#
_symmetry.space_group_name_H-M   'P 1'
#
loop_
_entity.id
_entity.type
_entity.pdbx_description
1 polymer ?
#
loop_
_entity_poly.entity_id
_entity_poly.type
_entity_poly.pdbx_seq_one_letter_code
_entity_poly.pdbx_strand_id
1 'polypeptide(L)'
;MKTILHLGLGGDQFWRKNAGQWLPVDPPKTGSVWVVSDLAEEILTEIQVPRLFGSDRSGFIGRQLTSRFPDTPYKTSLPGPAQGGLLDRLAPRQQTLLAVDARQRVDAALDRVGTKIAGMWTTSGLLAGLGLSRSLSADLFIVLLGEQSSRILFVHQGAPVISRLIREASTAESVSSEITRTLRHLENTKVVERDSAKLPVLVLGQDPRIAEALLAMGMAAVPVPKAMRGMGSGDFKFVLFELALKSPPGQLAPLSRRTGHVAAGLSRLSYAASAASAGLVCWALFGAYAQLRLDGFDLQQNRGASAQLGQQLTGLDKELAAYPVPVGLVKSALRLERDEILSAPSMPRQLQALATVLAVNPAVRLSRLSWAVESAQTPPCAATPQAGLTPAPAANSDALPVLPGSRISFDLQLPPGMDVRARTALLGDLAQGFTGLAGLTLLQNPALTQAPESISGGSKEQPTEPSAYSWCLRFANLAAMAEKPGLGKP
;
A
#
# COMPACT_ATOMS: atom_id res chain seq x y z
N MET A 1 -35.57 5.18 -0.44
CA MET A 1 -36.21 4.93 0.87
C MET A 1 -35.97 3.48 1.26
N LYS A 2 -35.71 3.18 2.55
CA LYS A 2 -35.50 1.82 3.07
C LYS A 2 -36.76 1.28 3.65
N THR A 3 -37.17 0.06 3.26
CA THR A 3 -38.39 -0.60 3.74
C THR A 3 -38.01 -1.92 4.39
N ILE A 4 -38.67 -2.25 5.51
CA ILE A 4 -38.53 -3.55 6.20
C ILE A 4 -39.75 -4.39 5.87
N LEU A 5 -39.54 -5.65 5.52
CA LEU A 5 -40.55 -6.69 5.53
C LEU A 5 -40.35 -7.51 6.81
N HIS A 6 -41.36 -7.47 7.69
CA HIS A 6 -41.40 -8.29 8.91
C HIS A 6 -42.27 -9.52 8.66
N LEU A 7 -41.65 -10.70 8.79
CA LEU A 7 -42.35 -11.99 8.70
C LEU A 7 -42.63 -12.48 10.12
N GLY A 8 -43.83 -12.29 10.60
CA GLY A 8 -44.24 -12.66 11.95
C GLY A 8 -45.44 -13.61 11.99
N LEU A 9 -45.84 -14.08 13.16
CA LEU A 9 -47.00 -14.95 13.33
C LEU A 9 -48.32 -14.27 12.89
N GLY A 10 -48.42 -12.97 13.10
CA GLY A 10 -49.61 -12.18 12.69
C GLY A 10 -49.67 -11.83 11.22
N GLY A 11 -48.81 -12.42 10.39
CA GLY A 11 -48.72 -12.15 8.97
C GLY A 11 -47.48 -11.34 8.58
N ASP A 12 -47.41 -11.02 7.30
CA ASP A 12 -46.27 -10.34 6.72
C ASP A 12 -46.64 -8.85 6.60
N GLN A 13 -45.83 -7.99 7.20
CA GLN A 13 -46.08 -6.55 7.25
C GLN A 13 -44.84 -5.77 6.71
N PHE A 14 -45.13 -4.75 5.90
CA PHE A 14 -44.11 -3.83 5.44
C PHE A 14 -44.07 -2.60 6.32
N TRP A 15 -42.88 -2.19 6.71
CA TRP A 15 -42.63 -1.06 7.59
C TRP A 15 -41.65 -0.08 6.94
N ARG A 16 -41.93 1.21 7.11
CA ARG A 16 -41.06 2.28 6.64
C ARG A 16 -40.90 3.33 7.73
N LYS A 17 -39.67 3.80 7.88
CA LYS A 17 -39.36 4.90 8.79
C LYS A 17 -39.68 6.23 8.11
N ASN A 18 -40.55 7.01 8.73
CA ASN A 18 -40.89 8.36 8.30
C ASN A 18 -40.79 9.30 9.51
N ALA A 19 -40.05 10.41 9.39
CA ALA A 19 -39.84 11.39 10.46
C ALA A 19 -39.44 10.76 11.83
N GLY A 20 -38.67 9.67 11.81
CA GLY A 20 -38.23 8.98 13.03
C GLY A 20 -39.16 7.88 13.52
N GLN A 21 -40.41 7.79 13.04
CA GLN A 21 -41.41 6.79 13.42
C GLN A 21 -41.52 5.68 12.36
N TRP A 22 -41.74 4.44 12.82
CA TRP A 22 -42.01 3.31 11.96
C TRP A 22 -43.53 3.21 11.70
N LEU A 23 -43.92 3.24 10.43
CA LEU A 23 -45.30 3.16 9.99
C LEU A 23 -45.50 1.94 9.08
N PRO A 24 -46.61 1.21 9.21
CA PRO A 24 -46.94 0.16 8.27
C PRO A 24 -47.24 0.78 6.89
N VAL A 25 -46.79 0.09 5.84
CA VAL A 25 -46.96 0.55 4.45
C VAL A 25 -47.27 -0.64 3.55
N ASP A 26 -47.83 -0.35 2.38
CA ASP A 26 -47.98 -1.36 1.34
C ASP A 26 -46.64 -1.84 0.75
N PRO A 27 -46.62 -3.00 0.10
CA PRO A 27 -45.47 -3.52 -0.57
C PRO A 27 -44.83 -2.48 -1.51
N PRO A 28 -43.52 -2.19 -1.39
CA PRO A 28 -42.91 -1.14 -2.18
C PRO A 28 -42.73 -1.56 -3.64
N LYS A 29 -43.19 -0.74 -4.58
CA LYS A 29 -42.95 -0.93 -6.02
C LYS A 29 -41.50 -0.73 -6.43
N THR A 30 -40.77 0.10 -5.69
CA THR A 30 -39.36 0.47 -5.98
C THR A 30 -38.54 0.49 -4.70
N GLY A 31 -37.22 0.33 -4.85
CA GLY A 31 -36.29 0.37 -3.73
C GLY A 31 -35.91 -1.01 -3.20
N SER A 32 -35.01 -1.05 -2.23
CA SER A 32 -34.56 -2.29 -1.60
C SER A 32 -35.34 -2.56 -0.32
N VAL A 33 -35.57 -3.85 -0.05
CA VAL A 33 -36.29 -4.33 1.12
C VAL A 33 -35.36 -5.16 2.00
N TRP A 34 -35.32 -4.87 3.28
CA TRP A 34 -34.67 -5.65 4.33
C TRP A 34 -35.71 -6.55 4.97
N VAL A 35 -35.37 -7.81 5.19
CA VAL A 35 -36.35 -8.77 5.73
C VAL A 35 -35.93 -9.17 7.13
N VAL A 36 -36.87 -9.08 8.08
CA VAL A 36 -36.70 -9.56 9.46
C VAL A 36 -37.69 -10.67 9.68
N SER A 37 -37.21 -11.86 9.95
CA SER A 37 -37.99 -13.07 10.18
C SER A 37 -38.13 -13.32 11.68
N ASP A 38 -39.40 -13.45 12.13
CA ASP A 38 -39.78 -13.87 13.49
C ASP A 38 -40.68 -15.09 13.43
N LEU A 39 -40.13 -16.18 12.87
CA LEU A 39 -40.82 -17.45 12.63
C LEU A 39 -40.45 -18.48 13.69
N ALA A 40 -41.36 -19.42 13.96
CA ALA A 40 -41.08 -20.50 14.92
C ALA A 40 -40.06 -21.53 14.39
N GLU A 41 -39.98 -21.65 13.07
CA GLU A 41 -39.20 -22.61 12.35
C GLU A 41 -37.72 -22.17 12.19
N GLU A 42 -37.21 -21.41 13.14
CA GLU A 42 -35.76 -21.12 13.25
C GLU A 42 -35.02 -22.26 13.90
N ILE A 43 -33.94 -22.71 13.25
CA ILE A 43 -33.10 -23.80 13.76
C ILE A 43 -31.71 -23.25 14.03
N LEU A 44 -31.25 -23.45 15.26
CA LEU A 44 -29.91 -23.12 15.72
C LEU A 44 -29.13 -24.41 15.99
N THR A 45 -27.93 -24.51 15.48
CA THR A 45 -27.06 -25.69 15.72
C THR A 45 -25.62 -25.24 15.88
N GLU A 46 -25.02 -25.62 16.96
CA GLU A 46 -23.60 -25.35 17.20
C GLU A 46 -22.70 -26.33 16.46
N ILE A 47 -21.62 -25.85 15.89
CA ILE A 47 -20.56 -26.66 15.28
C ILE A 47 -19.20 -26.21 15.76
N GLN A 48 -18.26 -27.16 15.80
CA GLN A 48 -16.85 -26.88 15.96
C GLN A 48 -16.18 -26.85 14.58
N VAL A 49 -15.49 -25.77 14.30
CA VAL A 49 -14.76 -25.57 13.04
C VAL A 49 -13.27 -25.81 13.32
N PRO A 50 -12.61 -26.66 12.53
CA PRO A 50 -11.16 -26.80 12.59
C PRO A 50 -10.45 -25.46 12.38
N ARG A 51 -9.16 -25.39 12.69
CA ARG A 51 -8.35 -24.19 12.42
C ARG A 51 -8.10 -24.02 10.92
N LEU A 52 -9.11 -23.53 10.22
CA LEU A 52 -9.10 -23.22 8.80
C LEU A 52 -9.22 -21.72 8.60
N PHE A 53 -8.62 -21.20 7.52
CA PHE A 53 -8.65 -19.80 7.16
C PHE A 53 -9.13 -19.60 5.72
N GLY A 54 -9.58 -18.40 5.40
CA GLY A 54 -9.95 -18.02 4.04
C GLY A 54 -11.01 -18.89 3.40
N SER A 55 -10.74 -19.36 2.18
CA SER A 55 -11.64 -20.19 1.35
C SER A 55 -11.96 -21.54 1.98
N ASP A 56 -11.00 -22.18 2.64
CA ASP A 56 -11.17 -23.52 3.22
C ASP A 56 -12.14 -23.48 4.39
N ARG A 57 -12.07 -22.44 5.21
CA ARG A 57 -13.02 -22.21 6.29
C ARG A 57 -14.43 -21.99 5.75
N SER A 58 -14.58 -21.09 4.77
CA SER A 58 -15.89 -20.81 4.16
C SER A 58 -16.46 -22.04 3.46
N GLY A 59 -15.62 -22.83 2.79
CA GLY A 59 -15.99 -24.09 2.17
C GLY A 59 -16.43 -25.15 3.19
N PHE A 60 -15.73 -25.27 4.32
CA PHE A 60 -16.12 -26.18 5.40
C PHE A 60 -17.51 -25.81 5.97
N ILE A 61 -17.68 -24.53 6.34
CA ILE A 61 -18.95 -24.03 6.88
C ILE A 61 -20.09 -24.23 5.86
N GLY A 62 -19.82 -23.94 4.57
CA GLY A 62 -20.80 -24.14 3.50
C GLY A 62 -21.25 -25.61 3.37
N ARG A 63 -20.33 -26.58 3.47
CA ARG A 63 -20.66 -28.01 3.49
C ARG A 63 -21.49 -28.39 4.70
N GLN A 64 -21.14 -27.90 5.89
CA GLN A 64 -21.90 -28.15 7.11
C GLN A 64 -23.33 -27.58 7.03
N LEU A 65 -23.48 -26.36 6.48
CA LEU A 65 -24.79 -25.75 6.23
C LEU A 65 -25.62 -26.59 5.26
N THR A 66 -25.02 -27.05 4.18
CA THR A 66 -25.73 -27.85 3.16
C THR A 66 -26.10 -29.23 3.68
N SER A 67 -25.23 -29.89 4.42
CA SER A 67 -25.50 -31.20 5.01
C SER A 67 -26.57 -31.17 6.10
N ARG A 68 -26.59 -30.15 6.95
CA ARG A 68 -27.53 -30.07 8.08
C ARG A 68 -28.87 -29.47 7.69
N PHE A 69 -28.90 -28.59 6.68
CA PHE A 69 -30.12 -27.90 6.23
C PHE A 69 -30.25 -28.03 4.70
N PRO A 70 -30.52 -29.26 4.18
CA PRO A 70 -30.61 -29.49 2.74
C PRO A 70 -31.85 -28.80 2.14
N ASP A 71 -32.94 -28.70 2.89
CA ASP A 71 -34.26 -28.35 2.39
C ASP A 71 -34.49 -26.85 2.28
N THR A 72 -33.64 -26.03 2.96
CA THR A 72 -33.79 -24.58 2.95
C THR A 72 -32.56 -23.86 2.38
N PRO A 73 -32.74 -22.88 1.49
CA PRO A 73 -31.67 -21.98 1.05
C PRO A 73 -31.39 -20.84 2.06
N TYR A 74 -32.29 -20.64 3.05
CA TYR A 74 -32.23 -19.56 4.05
C TYR A 74 -31.40 -19.98 5.25
N LYS A 75 -30.10 -20.01 5.09
CA LYS A 75 -29.14 -20.51 6.08
C LYS A 75 -27.88 -19.68 6.10
N THR A 76 -27.28 -19.55 7.29
CA THR A 76 -26.05 -18.79 7.51
C THR A 76 -25.29 -19.32 8.72
N SER A 77 -24.08 -18.79 8.96
CA SER A 77 -23.35 -19.04 10.19
C SER A 77 -23.13 -17.72 10.95
N LEU A 78 -23.25 -17.79 12.25
CA LEU A 78 -22.90 -16.72 13.17
C LEU A 78 -21.57 -17.09 13.85
N PRO A 79 -20.65 -16.13 14.03
CA PRO A 79 -19.42 -16.39 14.77
C PRO A 79 -19.78 -16.72 16.22
N GLY A 80 -19.22 -17.80 16.72
CA GLY A 80 -19.29 -18.16 18.13
C GLY A 80 -18.40 -17.27 19.00
N PRO A 81 -18.35 -17.55 20.33
CA PRO A 81 -17.53 -16.80 21.25
C PRO A 81 -16.06 -16.90 20.87
N ALA A 82 -15.37 -15.77 20.85
CA ALA A 82 -13.92 -15.74 20.71
C ALA A 82 -13.29 -16.08 22.07
N GLN A 83 -13.01 -17.35 22.30
CA GLN A 83 -12.29 -17.84 23.46
C GLN A 83 -10.81 -17.91 23.13
N GLY A 84 -10.02 -16.89 23.49
CA GLY A 84 -8.58 -16.96 23.30
C GLY A 84 -7.94 -15.72 22.68
N GLY A 85 -6.75 -15.91 22.10
CA GLY A 85 -5.93 -14.86 21.51
C GLY A 85 -6.45 -14.29 20.19
N LEU A 86 -5.62 -13.46 19.53
CA LEU A 86 -5.96 -12.77 18.28
C LEU A 86 -6.43 -13.74 17.18
N LEU A 87 -5.83 -14.92 17.08
CA LEU A 87 -6.18 -15.93 16.08
C LEU A 87 -7.60 -16.49 16.28
N ASP A 88 -8.03 -16.69 17.53
CA ASP A 88 -9.38 -17.17 17.83
C ASP A 88 -10.44 -16.08 17.60
N ARG A 89 -10.03 -14.79 17.67
CA ARG A 89 -10.91 -13.67 17.29
C ARG A 89 -11.10 -13.59 15.78
N LEU A 90 -10.06 -13.87 14.99
CA LEU A 90 -10.14 -13.86 13.53
C LEU A 90 -10.82 -15.11 12.95
N ALA A 91 -10.65 -16.26 13.60
CA ALA A 91 -11.20 -17.53 13.19
C ALA A 91 -11.75 -18.32 14.39
N PRO A 92 -12.89 -17.91 14.99
CA PRO A 92 -13.47 -18.58 16.13
C PRO A 92 -13.81 -20.03 15.83
N ARG A 93 -13.40 -20.94 16.73
CA ARG A 93 -13.60 -22.39 16.57
C ARG A 93 -15.07 -22.81 16.69
N GLN A 94 -15.82 -22.12 17.52
CA GLN A 94 -17.25 -22.33 17.65
C GLN A 94 -18.00 -21.46 16.66
N GLN A 95 -18.99 -22.03 15.99
CA GLN A 95 -19.89 -21.35 15.09
C GLN A 95 -21.32 -21.81 15.35
N THR A 96 -22.25 -20.91 15.36
CA THR A 96 -23.66 -21.26 15.36
C THR A 96 -24.19 -21.21 13.93
N LEU A 97 -24.65 -22.34 13.45
CA LEU A 97 -25.40 -22.43 12.20
C LEU A 97 -26.84 -22.04 12.48
N LEU A 98 -27.37 -21.17 11.63
CA LEU A 98 -28.73 -20.64 11.72
C LEU A 98 -29.45 -20.90 10.40
N ALA A 99 -30.63 -21.46 10.47
CA ALA A 99 -31.49 -21.68 9.31
C ALA A 99 -32.94 -21.37 9.64
N VAL A 100 -33.72 -21.09 8.59
CA VAL A 100 -35.18 -20.97 8.64
C VAL A 100 -35.78 -22.06 7.76
N ASP A 101 -36.50 -23.00 8.37
CA ASP A 101 -37.07 -24.18 7.69
C ASP A 101 -38.41 -23.90 7.01
N ALA A 102 -39.07 -22.81 7.31
CA ALA A 102 -40.33 -22.39 6.68
C ALA A 102 -40.15 -21.91 5.22
N ARG A 103 -39.48 -22.73 4.38
CA ARG A 103 -39.11 -22.34 3.02
C ARG A 103 -40.26 -21.82 2.19
N GLN A 104 -41.37 -22.55 2.12
CA GLN A 104 -42.51 -22.15 1.30
C GLN A 104 -43.07 -20.80 1.69
N ARG A 105 -43.20 -20.55 3.00
CA ARG A 105 -43.70 -19.28 3.53
C ARG A 105 -42.76 -18.13 3.21
N VAL A 106 -41.43 -18.36 3.40
CA VAL A 106 -40.42 -17.35 3.09
C VAL A 106 -40.37 -17.07 1.61
N ASP A 107 -40.40 -18.12 0.75
CA ASP A 107 -40.43 -17.96 -0.71
C ASP A 107 -41.61 -17.13 -1.15
N ALA A 108 -42.82 -17.47 -0.67
CA ALA A 108 -44.07 -16.72 -0.99
C ALA A 108 -44.01 -15.24 -0.56
N ALA A 109 -43.41 -14.96 0.57
CA ALA A 109 -43.21 -13.59 1.04
C ALA A 109 -42.19 -12.81 0.20
N LEU A 110 -41.07 -13.46 -0.15
CA LEU A 110 -39.99 -12.86 -0.94
C LEU A 110 -40.39 -12.67 -2.41
N ASP A 111 -41.23 -13.55 -2.98
CA ASP A 111 -41.69 -13.43 -4.36
C ASP A 111 -42.52 -12.14 -4.57
N ARG A 112 -43.19 -11.66 -3.54
CA ARG A 112 -43.88 -10.35 -3.57
C ARG A 112 -42.93 -9.17 -3.68
N VAL A 113 -41.68 -9.34 -3.27
CA VAL A 113 -40.64 -8.30 -3.30
C VAL A 113 -39.73 -8.43 -4.53
N GLY A 114 -39.60 -9.63 -5.07
CA GLY A 114 -38.71 -9.96 -6.20
C GLY A 114 -37.22 -9.90 -5.83
N THR A 115 -36.39 -9.45 -6.76
CA THR A 115 -34.91 -9.45 -6.61
C THR A 115 -34.35 -8.24 -5.87
N LYS A 116 -35.19 -7.38 -5.30
CA LYS A 116 -34.79 -6.13 -4.61
C LYS A 116 -34.48 -6.32 -3.13
N ILE A 117 -34.25 -7.55 -2.71
CA ILE A 117 -33.98 -7.90 -1.32
C ILE A 117 -32.54 -7.51 -0.97
N ALA A 118 -32.39 -6.64 0.04
CA ALA A 118 -31.05 -6.26 0.54
C ALA A 118 -30.42 -7.37 1.38
N GLY A 119 -31.23 -8.05 2.17
CA GLY A 119 -30.85 -9.18 3.00
C GLY A 119 -32.02 -9.65 3.86
N MET A 120 -31.84 -10.78 4.52
CA MET A 120 -32.78 -11.39 5.45
C MET A 120 -32.06 -11.77 6.74
N TRP A 121 -32.63 -11.43 7.87
CA TRP A 121 -32.15 -11.77 9.21
C TRP A 121 -33.27 -12.35 10.05
N THR A 122 -32.90 -13.22 10.98
CA THR A 122 -33.85 -13.66 12.00
C THR A 122 -33.83 -12.75 13.20
N THR A 123 -34.94 -12.69 13.91
CA THR A 123 -35.03 -11.97 15.20
C THR A 123 -33.98 -12.50 16.20
N SER A 124 -33.78 -13.81 16.29
CA SER A 124 -32.77 -14.41 17.17
C SER A 124 -31.34 -14.02 16.79
N GLY A 125 -31.02 -14.01 15.49
CA GLY A 125 -29.71 -13.60 14.99
C GLY A 125 -29.43 -12.12 15.28
N LEU A 126 -30.42 -11.25 15.11
CA LEU A 126 -30.30 -9.82 15.42
C LEU A 126 -30.16 -9.58 16.93
N LEU A 127 -30.92 -10.29 17.77
CA LEU A 127 -30.81 -10.19 19.22
C LEU A 127 -29.41 -10.62 19.71
N ALA A 128 -28.88 -11.73 19.19
CA ALA A 128 -27.51 -12.16 19.49
C ALA A 128 -26.49 -11.11 19.02
N GLY A 129 -26.70 -10.51 17.85
CA GLY A 129 -25.87 -9.46 17.28
C GLY A 129 -25.81 -8.16 18.07
N LEU A 130 -26.75 -7.91 18.98
CA LEU A 130 -26.73 -6.78 19.90
C LEU A 130 -25.57 -6.85 20.91
N GLY A 131 -24.91 -8.02 21.04
CA GLY A 131 -23.76 -8.19 21.92
C GLY A 131 -24.05 -8.05 23.41
N LEU A 132 -25.33 -8.13 23.79
CA LEU A 132 -25.79 -7.92 25.16
C LEU A 132 -25.18 -8.90 26.15
N SER A 133 -25.00 -10.14 25.73
CA SER A 133 -24.37 -11.17 26.57
C SER A 133 -22.91 -10.83 26.95
N ARG A 134 -22.18 -10.09 26.10
CA ARG A 134 -20.81 -9.67 26.42
C ARG A 134 -20.74 -8.58 27.47
N SER A 135 -21.79 -7.76 27.57
CA SER A 135 -21.83 -6.63 28.50
C SER A 135 -22.55 -6.93 29.82
N LEU A 136 -23.44 -7.93 29.83
CA LEU A 136 -24.26 -8.24 31.01
C LEU A 136 -23.83 -9.52 31.72
N SER A 137 -23.67 -10.62 30.98
CA SER A 137 -23.25 -11.92 31.51
C SER A 137 -22.83 -12.82 30.37
N ALA A 138 -21.94 -13.81 30.64
CA ALA A 138 -21.57 -14.83 29.66
C ALA A 138 -22.79 -15.63 29.19
N ASP A 139 -23.72 -15.92 30.11
CA ASP A 139 -24.94 -16.67 29.91
C ASP A 139 -26.13 -15.77 30.21
N LEU A 140 -27.05 -15.67 29.26
CA LEU A 140 -28.15 -14.70 29.30
C LEU A 140 -29.37 -15.22 28.58
N PHE A 141 -30.54 -15.16 29.25
CA PHE A 141 -31.82 -15.23 28.58
C PHE A 141 -32.25 -13.83 28.07
N ILE A 142 -32.65 -13.75 26.83
CA ILE A 142 -33.24 -12.55 26.24
C ILE A 142 -34.69 -12.86 25.88
N VAL A 143 -35.61 -12.13 26.40
CA VAL A 143 -37.04 -12.24 26.12
C VAL A 143 -37.47 -11.01 25.34
N LEU A 144 -37.89 -11.18 24.11
CA LEU A 144 -38.50 -10.13 23.32
C LEU A 144 -40.03 -10.28 23.39
N LEU A 145 -40.70 -9.30 23.96
CA LEU A 145 -42.14 -9.23 24.03
C LEU A 145 -42.69 -8.55 22.78
N GLY A 146 -43.64 -9.22 22.12
CA GLY A 146 -44.39 -8.67 21.00
C GLY A 146 -45.89 -8.75 21.28
N GLU A 147 -46.68 -8.13 20.43
CA GLU A 147 -48.14 -8.06 20.59
C GLU A 147 -48.83 -9.42 20.48
N GLN A 148 -48.33 -10.31 19.61
CA GLN A 148 -48.97 -11.60 19.30
C GLN A 148 -48.05 -12.80 19.61
N SER A 149 -46.82 -12.55 19.97
CA SER A 149 -45.85 -13.60 20.28
C SER A 149 -44.74 -13.05 21.11
N SER A 150 -44.09 -13.92 21.89
CA SER A 150 -42.84 -13.60 22.58
C SER A 150 -41.74 -14.53 22.12
N ARG A 151 -40.56 -14.00 21.96
CA ARG A 151 -39.35 -14.80 21.62
C ARG A 151 -38.46 -14.90 22.84
N ILE A 152 -38.09 -16.12 23.17
CA ILE A 152 -37.09 -16.43 24.18
C ILE A 152 -35.84 -16.90 23.46
N LEU A 153 -34.71 -16.26 23.73
CA LEU A 153 -33.38 -16.60 23.21
C LEU A 153 -32.45 -16.86 24.38
N PHE A 154 -31.79 -17.99 24.39
CA PHE A 154 -30.67 -18.23 25.29
C PHE A 154 -29.38 -18.02 24.54
N VAL A 155 -28.51 -17.21 25.13
CA VAL A 155 -27.17 -16.88 24.60
C VAL A 155 -26.13 -17.38 25.59
N HIS A 156 -25.21 -18.23 25.09
CA HIS A 156 -24.10 -18.76 25.85
C HIS A 156 -22.80 -18.14 25.31
N GLN A 157 -22.05 -17.43 26.17
CA GLN A 157 -20.79 -16.79 25.82
C GLN A 157 -20.86 -15.91 24.54
N GLY A 158 -21.99 -15.31 24.26
CA GLY A 158 -22.21 -14.43 23.12
C GLY A 158 -22.74 -15.11 21.84
N ALA A 159 -22.90 -16.45 21.86
CA ALA A 159 -23.49 -17.21 20.77
C ALA A 159 -24.94 -17.60 21.09
N PRO A 160 -25.88 -17.49 20.16
CA PRO A 160 -27.24 -17.96 20.33
C PRO A 160 -27.25 -19.51 20.28
N VAL A 161 -27.83 -20.14 21.31
CA VAL A 161 -27.89 -21.59 21.48
C VAL A 161 -29.27 -22.13 21.19
N ILE A 162 -30.29 -21.51 21.80
CA ILE A 162 -31.69 -21.92 21.65
C ILE A 162 -32.56 -20.69 21.46
N SER A 163 -33.49 -20.77 20.53
CA SER A 163 -34.52 -19.76 20.26
C SER A 163 -35.89 -20.44 20.26
N ARG A 164 -36.83 -19.86 20.98
CA ARG A 164 -38.22 -20.34 21.04
C ARG A 164 -39.18 -19.22 20.84
N LEU A 165 -40.24 -19.44 20.06
CA LEU A 165 -41.32 -18.50 19.84
C LEU A 165 -42.58 -19.00 20.55
N ILE A 166 -43.07 -18.21 21.51
CA ILE A 166 -44.34 -18.45 22.20
C ILE A 166 -45.45 -17.82 21.35
N ARG A 167 -46.43 -18.61 20.98
CA ARG A 167 -47.49 -18.23 20.06
C ARG A 167 -48.74 -17.60 20.76
N GLU A 168 -48.71 -17.53 22.06
CA GLU A 168 -49.81 -16.99 22.86
C GLU A 168 -49.49 -15.56 23.33
N ALA A 169 -50.51 -14.83 23.73
CA ALA A 169 -50.31 -13.54 24.36
C ALA A 169 -49.27 -13.66 25.48
N SER A 170 -48.36 -12.72 25.52
CA SER A 170 -47.18 -12.73 26.42
C SER A 170 -47.67 -12.49 27.87
N THR A 171 -48.17 -13.56 28.51
CA THR A 171 -48.45 -13.51 29.95
C THR A 171 -47.17 -13.82 30.73
N ALA A 172 -47.07 -13.24 31.92
CA ALA A 172 -45.92 -13.49 32.79
C ALA A 172 -45.75 -14.98 33.09
N GLU A 173 -46.86 -15.71 33.20
CA GLU A 173 -46.87 -17.16 33.50
C GLU A 173 -46.38 -17.97 32.28
N SER A 174 -46.81 -17.63 31.05
CA SER A 174 -46.40 -18.36 29.85
C SER A 174 -44.89 -18.17 29.57
N VAL A 175 -44.41 -16.94 29.70
CA VAL A 175 -42.96 -16.63 29.47
C VAL A 175 -42.12 -17.33 30.54
N SER A 176 -42.50 -17.25 31.80
CA SER A 176 -41.75 -17.82 32.89
C SER A 176 -41.70 -19.36 32.86
N SER A 177 -42.85 -20.01 32.53
CA SER A 177 -42.91 -21.44 32.34
C SER A 177 -42.03 -21.93 31.21
N GLU A 178 -42.00 -21.21 30.07
CA GLU A 178 -41.18 -21.58 28.94
C GLU A 178 -39.67 -21.33 29.19
N ILE A 179 -39.30 -20.28 29.93
CA ILE A 179 -37.89 -20.09 30.38
C ILE A 179 -37.49 -21.25 31.27
N THR A 180 -38.33 -21.65 32.26
CA THR A 180 -38.05 -22.79 33.14
C THR A 180 -37.90 -24.08 32.34
N ARG A 181 -38.78 -24.31 31.38
CA ARG A 181 -38.69 -25.47 30.47
C ARG A 181 -37.40 -25.47 29.68
N THR A 182 -37.04 -24.30 29.16
CA THR A 182 -35.81 -24.15 28.36
C THR A 182 -34.56 -24.34 29.24
N LEU A 183 -34.58 -23.80 30.48
CA LEU A 183 -33.48 -23.99 31.44
C LEU A 183 -33.27 -25.48 31.74
N ARG A 184 -34.36 -26.22 32.06
CA ARG A 184 -34.27 -27.68 32.31
C ARG A 184 -33.71 -28.43 31.10
N HIS A 185 -34.06 -28.01 29.90
CA HIS A 185 -33.51 -28.59 28.67
C HIS A 185 -32.00 -28.32 28.56
N LEU A 186 -31.54 -27.10 28.84
CA LEU A 186 -30.13 -26.70 28.83
C LEU A 186 -29.31 -27.44 29.89
N GLU A 187 -29.88 -27.64 31.08
CA GLU A 187 -29.28 -28.46 32.15
C GLU A 187 -29.14 -29.93 31.73
N ASN A 188 -30.20 -30.49 31.12
CA ASN A 188 -30.20 -31.88 30.68
C ASN A 188 -29.21 -32.11 29.54
N THR A 189 -28.99 -31.12 28.67
CA THR A 189 -28.00 -31.14 27.60
C THR A 189 -26.61 -30.71 28.03
N LYS A 190 -26.42 -30.43 29.34
CA LYS A 190 -25.13 -29.99 29.95
C LYS A 190 -24.55 -28.72 29.31
N VAL A 191 -25.36 -27.88 28.74
CA VAL A 191 -24.97 -26.54 28.27
C VAL A 191 -24.83 -25.61 29.48
N VAL A 192 -25.67 -25.78 30.47
CA VAL A 192 -25.64 -25.05 31.74
C VAL A 192 -25.50 -26.07 32.90
N GLU A 193 -24.72 -25.74 33.89
CA GLU A 193 -24.55 -26.58 35.10
C GLU A 193 -25.83 -26.55 35.94
N ARG A 194 -26.20 -27.69 36.49
CA ARG A 194 -27.32 -27.77 37.47
C ARG A 194 -26.95 -26.94 38.70
N ASP A 195 -27.95 -26.25 39.24
CA ASP A 195 -27.79 -25.35 40.37
C ASP A 195 -26.83 -24.19 40.16
N SER A 196 -26.50 -23.89 38.93
CA SER A 196 -25.77 -22.65 38.64
C SER A 196 -26.57 -21.45 39.18
N ALA A 197 -25.83 -20.45 39.65
CA ALA A 197 -26.41 -19.20 40.15
C ALA A 197 -27.45 -18.65 39.15
N LYS A 198 -28.50 -18.03 39.72
CA LYS A 198 -29.63 -17.45 38.96
C LYS A 198 -29.20 -16.85 37.66
N LEU A 199 -29.57 -17.50 36.55
CA LEU A 199 -29.24 -16.99 35.23
C LEU A 199 -29.94 -15.64 34.99
N PRO A 200 -29.24 -14.64 34.48
CA PRO A 200 -29.82 -13.35 34.17
C PRO A 200 -30.83 -13.43 33.02
N VAL A 201 -31.93 -12.74 33.18
CA VAL A 201 -32.98 -12.62 32.15
C VAL A 201 -33.17 -11.15 31.79
N LEU A 202 -32.96 -10.83 30.54
CA LEU A 202 -33.19 -9.51 29.97
C LEU A 202 -34.57 -9.50 29.28
N VAL A 203 -35.50 -8.73 29.79
CA VAL A 203 -36.80 -8.56 29.18
C VAL A 203 -36.79 -7.30 28.29
N LEU A 204 -37.07 -7.48 27.01
CA LEU A 204 -37.19 -6.43 26.02
C LEU A 204 -38.65 -6.25 25.64
N GLY A 205 -39.28 -5.19 26.17
CA GLY A 205 -40.69 -4.90 26.03
C GLY A 205 -41.22 -4.09 27.23
N GLN A 206 -42.48 -3.72 27.22
CA GLN A 206 -43.04 -2.75 28.18
C GLN A 206 -43.91 -3.38 29.28
N ASP A 207 -43.87 -4.70 29.49
CA ASP A 207 -44.64 -5.30 30.56
C ASP A 207 -43.78 -5.51 31.82
N PRO A 208 -43.90 -4.65 32.85
CA PRO A 208 -43.17 -4.79 34.11
C PRO A 208 -43.59 -6.03 34.90
N ARG A 209 -44.81 -6.55 34.71
CA ARG A 209 -45.30 -7.75 35.43
C ARG A 209 -44.47 -8.99 35.13
N ILE A 210 -43.94 -9.09 33.91
CA ILE A 210 -43.08 -10.21 33.54
C ILE A 210 -41.75 -10.17 34.31
N ALA A 211 -41.17 -9.01 34.47
CA ALA A 211 -39.94 -8.86 35.26
C ALA A 211 -40.18 -9.21 36.75
N GLU A 212 -41.32 -8.80 37.30
CA GLU A 212 -41.73 -9.14 38.69
C GLU A 212 -41.98 -10.64 38.86
N ALA A 213 -42.67 -11.29 37.89
CA ALA A 213 -42.90 -12.73 37.91
C ALA A 213 -41.57 -13.53 37.82
N LEU A 214 -40.64 -13.11 37.02
CA LEU A 214 -39.30 -13.72 36.89
C LEU A 214 -38.50 -13.60 38.21
N LEU A 215 -38.59 -12.42 38.86
CA LEU A 215 -38.00 -12.21 40.17
C LEU A 215 -38.65 -13.11 41.26
N ALA A 216 -39.95 -13.25 41.23
CA ALA A 216 -40.69 -14.14 42.16
C ALA A 216 -40.30 -15.61 42.01
N MET A 217 -39.91 -16.03 40.79
CA MET A 217 -39.38 -17.37 40.50
C MET A 217 -37.86 -17.51 40.75
N GLY A 218 -37.25 -16.52 41.30
CA GLY A 218 -35.86 -16.56 41.66
C GLY A 218 -34.90 -16.28 40.49
N MET A 219 -35.38 -15.81 39.34
CA MET A 219 -34.55 -15.42 38.22
C MET A 219 -33.99 -14.00 38.41
N ALA A 220 -32.77 -13.74 37.93
CA ALA A 220 -32.23 -12.39 38.01
C ALA A 220 -32.67 -11.54 36.80
N ALA A 221 -33.71 -10.73 36.96
CA ALA A 221 -34.09 -9.77 35.94
C ALA A 221 -33.05 -8.68 35.80
N VAL A 222 -32.52 -8.50 34.57
CA VAL A 222 -31.48 -7.52 34.26
C VAL A 222 -32.15 -6.28 33.62
N PRO A 223 -31.77 -5.07 34.05
CA PRO A 223 -32.33 -3.85 33.46
C PRO A 223 -31.83 -3.66 32.02
N VAL A 224 -32.71 -3.15 31.15
CA VAL A 224 -32.39 -2.82 29.78
C VAL A 224 -31.23 -1.80 29.75
N PRO A 225 -30.16 -2.06 29.02
CA PRO A 225 -28.99 -1.18 28.92
C PRO A 225 -29.36 0.25 28.51
N LYS A 226 -28.73 1.26 29.10
CA LYS A 226 -29.02 2.68 28.84
C LYS A 226 -28.94 3.03 27.36
N ALA A 227 -28.00 2.44 26.60
CA ALA A 227 -27.84 2.64 25.17
C ALA A 227 -29.08 2.21 24.35
N MET A 228 -29.94 1.36 24.89
CA MET A 228 -31.16 0.87 24.23
C MET A 228 -32.45 1.56 24.70
N ARG A 229 -32.42 2.24 25.84
CA ARG A 229 -33.60 2.90 26.40
C ARG A 229 -34.16 4.06 25.55
N GLY A 230 -33.33 4.62 24.66
CA GLY A 230 -33.69 5.76 23.82
C GLY A 230 -34.02 5.40 22.35
N MET A 231 -33.92 4.13 21.96
CA MET A 231 -34.05 3.72 20.54
C MET A 231 -35.47 3.47 20.07
N GLY A 232 -36.50 3.79 20.82
CA GLY A 232 -37.89 3.68 20.37
C GLY A 232 -38.88 3.83 21.49
N SER A 233 -39.79 4.78 21.37
CA SER A 233 -40.98 4.89 22.18
C SER A 233 -41.95 3.78 21.76
N GLY A 234 -41.87 2.61 22.36
CA GLY A 234 -42.92 1.62 22.24
C GLY A 234 -42.44 0.19 21.99
N ASP A 235 -42.31 -0.23 20.76
CA ASP A 235 -42.11 -1.64 20.42
C ASP A 235 -40.63 -1.92 20.12
N PHE A 236 -40.03 -2.83 20.86
CA PHE A 236 -38.60 -3.17 20.74
C PHE A 236 -38.25 -3.80 19.38
N LYS A 237 -39.23 -4.29 18.61
CA LYS A 237 -39.02 -4.76 17.24
C LYS A 237 -38.40 -3.70 16.33
N PHE A 238 -38.69 -2.42 16.58
CA PHE A 238 -38.14 -1.31 15.79
C PHE A 238 -36.61 -1.13 15.98
N VAL A 239 -36.10 -1.50 17.15
CA VAL A 239 -34.63 -1.54 17.38
C VAL A 239 -33.98 -2.60 16.48
N LEU A 240 -34.61 -3.75 16.33
CA LEU A 240 -34.13 -4.82 15.44
C LEU A 240 -34.24 -4.39 13.96
N PHE A 241 -35.25 -3.60 13.59
CA PHE A 241 -35.36 -3.02 12.25
C PHE A 241 -34.16 -2.08 11.95
N GLU A 242 -33.80 -1.21 12.90
CA GLU A 242 -32.66 -0.32 12.77
C GLU A 242 -31.35 -1.13 12.64
N LEU A 243 -31.23 -2.22 13.37
CA LEU A 243 -30.07 -3.10 13.30
C LEU A 243 -30.02 -3.80 11.93
N ALA A 244 -31.12 -4.34 11.44
CA ALA A 244 -31.20 -4.98 10.12
C ALA A 244 -30.80 -4.01 8.98
N LEU A 245 -31.21 -2.72 9.08
CA LEU A 245 -30.82 -1.70 8.10
C LEU A 245 -29.30 -1.44 8.02
N LYS A 246 -28.55 -1.77 9.07
CA LYS A 246 -27.09 -1.71 9.10
C LYS A 246 -26.44 -2.93 8.43
N SER A 247 -27.26 -3.91 8.01
CA SER A 247 -26.81 -5.15 7.38
C SER A 247 -25.74 -5.89 8.21
N PRO A 248 -26.05 -6.29 9.46
CA PRO A 248 -25.11 -6.97 10.32
C PRO A 248 -24.74 -8.35 9.77
N PRO A 249 -23.68 -9.02 10.29
CA PRO A 249 -23.39 -10.43 10.00
C PRO A 249 -24.60 -11.34 10.27
N GLY A 250 -24.67 -12.48 9.59
CA GLY A 250 -25.76 -13.44 9.79
C GLY A 250 -26.92 -13.27 8.80
N GLN A 251 -26.65 -12.76 7.62
CA GLN A 251 -27.62 -12.61 6.53
C GLN A 251 -27.93 -14.00 5.92
N LEU A 252 -29.24 -14.34 5.75
CA LEU A 252 -29.72 -15.64 5.31
C LEU A 252 -30.17 -15.71 3.84
N ALA A 253 -30.56 -14.57 3.22
CA ALA A 253 -31.07 -14.60 1.85
C ALA A 253 -29.97 -14.99 0.87
N PRO A 254 -30.21 -15.99 0.00
CA PRO A 254 -29.25 -16.41 -1.01
C PRO A 254 -28.99 -15.29 -2.02
N LEU A 255 -27.81 -15.33 -2.68
CA LEU A 255 -27.42 -14.32 -3.65
C LEU A 255 -28.42 -14.17 -4.80
N SER A 256 -29.06 -15.29 -5.24
CA SER A 256 -30.10 -15.29 -6.26
C SER A 256 -31.27 -14.35 -5.96
N ARG A 257 -31.66 -14.22 -4.69
CA ARG A 257 -32.74 -13.30 -4.25
C ARG A 257 -32.27 -11.86 -4.10
N ARG A 258 -30.95 -11.63 -4.04
CA ARG A 258 -30.33 -10.33 -3.80
C ARG A 258 -29.73 -9.67 -5.03
N THR A 259 -29.81 -10.33 -6.19
CA THR A 259 -29.14 -9.88 -7.43
C THR A 259 -29.49 -8.44 -7.80
N GLY A 260 -30.77 -8.06 -7.70
CA GLY A 260 -31.20 -6.69 -8.01
C GLY A 260 -30.64 -5.63 -7.05
N HIS A 261 -30.53 -5.96 -5.75
CA HIS A 261 -29.91 -5.05 -4.77
C HIS A 261 -28.39 -4.92 -4.98
N VAL A 262 -27.70 -6.03 -5.20
CA VAL A 262 -26.26 -6.06 -5.46
C VAL A 262 -25.92 -5.33 -6.76
N ALA A 263 -26.68 -5.60 -7.83
CA ALA A 263 -26.52 -4.91 -9.11
C ALA A 263 -26.72 -3.39 -8.97
N ALA A 264 -27.75 -2.96 -8.23
CA ALA A 264 -27.97 -1.55 -7.95
C ALA A 264 -26.87 -0.91 -7.12
N GLY A 265 -26.25 -1.67 -6.21
CA GLY A 265 -25.07 -1.24 -5.45
C GLY A 265 -23.85 -1.06 -6.33
N LEU A 266 -23.56 -2.05 -7.18
CA LEU A 266 -22.44 -2.01 -8.14
C LEU A 266 -22.61 -0.89 -9.17
N SER A 267 -23.82 -0.68 -9.69
CA SER A 267 -24.06 0.41 -10.64
C SER A 267 -23.80 1.78 -10.00
N ARG A 268 -24.24 2.01 -8.76
CA ARG A 268 -23.92 3.26 -8.03
C ARG A 268 -22.43 3.46 -7.82
N LEU A 269 -21.72 2.39 -7.47
CA LEU A 269 -20.25 2.44 -7.32
C LEU A 269 -19.56 2.77 -8.65
N SER A 270 -20.02 2.16 -9.76
CA SER A 270 -19.46 2.43 -11.09
C SER A 270 -19.72 3.88 -11.54
N TYR A 271 -20.93 4.43 -11.29
CA TYR A 271 -21.22 5.84 -11.55
C TYR A 271 -20.34 6.77 -10.71
N ALA A 272 -20.15 6.47 -9.43
CA ALA A 272 -19.27 7.26 -8.57
C ALA A 272 -17.80 7.21 -9.05
N ALA A 273 -17.31 6.02 -9.42
CA ALA A 273 -15.97 5.86 -9.98
C ALA A 273 -15.81 6.61 -11.30
N SER A 274 -16.81 6.52 -12.19
CA SER A 274 -16.82 7.25 -13.47
C SER A 274 -16.84 8.77 -13.26
N ALA A 275 -17.61 9.27 -12.32
CA ALA A 275 -17.65 10.69 -11.97
C ALA A 275 -16.29 11.16 -11.40
N ALA A 276 -15.66 10.36 -10.54
CA ALA A 276 -14.34 10.66 -9.99
C ALA A 276 -13.25 10.68 -11.07
N SER A 277 -13.26 9.70 -12.00
CA SER A 277 -12.31 9.67 -13.11
C SER A 277 -12.52 10.84 -14.07
N ALA A 278 -13.78 11.20 -14.38
CA ALA A 278 -14.09 12.38 -15.19
C ALA A 278 -13.58 13.67 -14.53
N GLY A 279 -13.77 13.80 -13.20
CA GLY A 279 -13.23 14.92 -12.42
C GLY A 279 -11.70 15.02 -12.48
N LEU A 280 -11.00 13.89 -12.37
CA LEU A 280 -9.54 13.83 -12.50
C LEU A 280 -9.06 14.26 -13.90
N VAL A 281 -9.74 13.78 -14.95
CA VAL A 281 -9.43 14.17 -16.34
C VAL A 281 -9.66 15.67 -16.55
N CYS A 282 -10.78 16.21 -16.08
CA CYS A 282 -11.06 17.66 -16.16
C CYS A 282 -9.99 18.47 -15.41
N TRP A 283 -9.57 18.02 -14.23
CA TRP A 283 -8.53 18.69 -13.45
C TRP A 283 -7.16 18.67 -14.16
N ALA A 284 -6.79 17.51 -14.75
CA ALA A 284 -5.55 17.38 -15.52
C ALA A 284 -5.58 18.27 -16.79
N LEU A 285 -6.71 18.31 -17.50
CA LEU A 285 -6.88 19.18 -18.66
C LEU A 285 -6.81 20.66 -18.28
N PHE A 286 -7.40 21.04 -17.15
CA PHE A 286 -7.31 22.41 -16.65
C PHE A 286 -5.87 22.78 -16.30
N GLY A 287 -5.12 21.87 -15.65
CA GLY A 287 -3.69 22.04 -15.38
C GLY A 287 -2.85 22.20 -16.64
N ALA A 288 -3.07 21.33 -17.62
CA ALA A 288 -2.39 21.43 -18.92
C ALA A 288 -2.73 22.73 -19.67
N TYR A 289 -3.98 23.16 -19.63
CA TYR A 289 -4.39 24.43 -20.23
C TYR A 289 -3.75 25.64 -19.53
N ALA A 290 -3.66 25.61 -18.18
CA ALA A 290 -2.99 26.66 -17.42
C ALA A 290 -1.49 26.72 -17.77
N GLN A 291 -0.81 25.57 -17.89
CA GLN A 291 0.59 25.51 -18.33
C GLN A 291 0.78 26.07 -19.75
N LEU A 292 -0.07 25.68 -20.70
CA LEU A 292 0.00 26.21 -22.07
C LEU A 292 -0.17 27.73 -22.14
N ARG A 293 -0.99 28.30 -21.26
CA ARG A 293 -1.11 29.77 -21.13
C ARG A 293 0.15 30.43 -20.60
N LEU A 294 0.77 29.82 -19.57
CA LEU A 294 2.02 30.31 -18.99
C LEU A 294 3.16 30.22 -20.01
N ASP A 295 3.30 29.07 -20.69
CA ASP A 295 4.31 28.87 -21.73
C ASP A 295 4.11 29.85 -22.91
N GLY A 296 2.87 30.16 -23.25
CA GLY A 296 2.53 31.16 -24.26
C GLY A 296 2.98 32.58 -23.87
N PHE A 297 2.86 32.93 -22.59
CA PHE A 297 3.31 34.20 -22.07
C PHE A 297 4.84 34.28 -22.05
N ASP A 298 5.52 33.22 -21.59
CA ASP A 298 6.98 33.14 -21.58
C ASP A 298 7.58 33.18 -22.99
N LEU A 299 6.93 32.56 -23.96
CA LEU A 299 7.31 32.64 -25.38
C LEU A 299 7.21 34.05 -25.93
N GLN A 300 6.18 34.82 -25.56
CA GLN A 300 6.04 36.22 -25.98
C GLN A 300 7.13 37.08 -25.32
N GLN A 301 7.41 36.86 -24.05
CA GLN A 301 8.45 37.59 -23.33
C GLN A 301 9.84 37.29 -23.90
N ASN A 302 10.14 36.02 -24.18
CA ASN A 302 11.42 35.61 -24.79
C ASN A 302 11.58 36.15 -26.23
N ARG A 303 10.50 36.22 -27.00
CA ARG A 303 10.53 36.89 -28.35
C ARG A 303 10.82 38.39 -28.23
N GLY A 304 10.22 39.04 -27.24
CA GLY A 304 10.51 40.46 -26.96
C GLY A 304 11.98 40.70 -26.59
N ALA A 305 12.49 39.86 -25.67
CA ALA A 305 13.90 39.91 -25.23
C ALA A 305 14.88 39.63 -26.41
N SER A 306 14.58 38.62 -27.23
CA SER A 306 15.42 38.27 -28.38
C SER A 306 15.42 39.39 -29.45
N ALA A 307 14.28 40.05 -29.66
CA ALA A 307 14.21 41.23 -30.58
C ALA A 307 15.04 42.42 -30.05
N GLN A 308 15.00 42.69 -28.72
CA GLN A 308 15.83 43.73 -28.12
C GLN A 308 17.32 43.41 -28.21
N LEU A 309 17.72 42.14 -27.94
CA LEU A 309 19.10 41.69 -28.13
C LEU A 309 19.55 41.84 -29.57
N GLY A 310 18.67 41.47 -30.54
CA GLY A 310 18.95 41.67 -31.96
C GLY A 310 19.18 43.15 -32.33
N GLN A 311 18.41 44.07 -31.77
CA GLN A 311 18.62 45.51 -31.99
C GLN A 311 19.94 46.00 -31.37
N GLN A 312 20.28 45.51 -30.18
CA GLN A 312 21.58 45.83 -29.53
C GLN A 312 22.76 45.33 -30.34
N LEU A 313 22.67 44.07 -30.83
CA LEU A 313 23.70 43.49 -31.72
C LEU A 313 23.88 44.31 -32.99
N THR A 314 22.80 44.71 -33.65
CA THR A 314 22.88 45.55 -34.88
C THR A 314 23.43 46.95 -34.56
N GLY A 315 23.17 47.49 -33.38
CA GLY A 315 23.80 48.72 -32.89
C GLY A 315 25.32 48.59 -32.71
N LEU A 316 25.73 47.54 -32.02
CA LEU A 316 27.15 47.23 -31.77
C LEU A 316 27.89 46.91 -33.06
N ASP A 317 27.26 46.18 -34.03
CA ASP A 317 27.85 45.91 -35.36
C ASP A 317 28.08 47.20 -36.14
N LYS A 318 27.17 48.18 -36.05
CA LYS A 318 27.38 49.52 -36.63
C LYS A 318 28.53 50.29 -36.00
N GLU A 319 28.64 50.24 -34.68
CA GLU A 319 29.75 50.86 -33.96
C GLU A 319 31.08 50.17 -34.32
N LEU A 320 31.11 48.83 -34.39
CA LEU A 320 32.27 48.06 -34.81
C LEU A 320 32.68 48.32 -36.26
N ALA A 321 31.72 48.58 -37.16
CA ALA A 321 32.00 48.96 -38.55
C ALA A 321 32.68 50.31 -38.68
N ALA A 322 32.57 51.19 -37.68
CA ALA A 322 33.24 52.48 -37.64
C ALA A 322 34.74 52.38 -37.27
N TYR A 323 35.22 51.24 -36.78
CA TYR A 323 36.63 51.04 -36.48
C TYR A 323 37.43 50.63 -37.71
N PRO A 324 38.67 51.09 -37.91
CA PRO A 324 39.46 50.83 -39.08
C PRO A 324 40.04 49.40 -39.18
N VAL A 325 39.68 48.51 -38.22
CA VAL A 325 40.13 47.12 -38.16
C VAL A 325 39.01 46.17 -38.54
N PRO A 326 39.22 45.21 -39.45
CA PRO A 326 38.18 44.24 -39.85
C PRO A 326 37.69 43.47 -38.65
N VAL A 327 36.35 43.45 -38.44
CA VAL A 327 35.68 42.74 -37.33
C VAL A 327 36.06 41.25 -37.23
N GLY A 328 36.34 40.64 -38.40
CA GLY A 328 36.85 39.25 -38.44
C GLY A 328 38.20 39.05 -37.76
N LEU A 329 39.10 40.01 -37.87
CA LEU A 329 40.42 39.96 -37.22
C LEU A 329 40.29 40.12 -35.67
N VAL A 330 39.42 41.00 -35.22
CA VAL A 330 39.17 41.18 -33.80
C VAL A 330 38.54 39.92 -33.18
N LYS A 331 37.53 39.35 -33.85
CA LYS A 331 36.90 38.09 -33.45
C LYS A 331 37.88 36.92 -33.44
N SER A 332 38.79 36.82 -34.42
CA SER A 332 39.81 35.77 -34.43
C SER A 332 40.83 35.96 -33.33
N ALA A 333 41.27 37.23 -33.06
CA ALA A 333 42.22 37.50 -31.98
C ALA A 333 41.62 37.21 -30.59
N LEU A 334 40.35 37.59 -30.37
CA LEU A 334 39.66 37.30 -29.10
C LEU A 334 39.38 35.79 -28.93
N ARG A 335 39.16 35.03 -30.01
CA ARG A 335 39.08 33.59 -29.97
C ARG A 335 40.42 32.97 -29.62
N LEU A 336 41.46 33.41 -30.26
CA LEU A 336 42.83 32.93 -29.99
C LEU A 336 43.20 33.18 -28.53
N GLU A 337 42.90 34.40 -28.02
CA GLU A 337 43.18 34.76 -26.64
C GLU A 337 42.39 33.86 -25.67
N ARG A 338 41.09 33.71 -25.90
CA ARG A 338 40.20 32.99 -24.99
C ARG A 338 40.43 31.47 -25.06
N ASP A 339 40.47 30.93 -26.28
CA ASP A 339 40.42 29.47 -26.51
C ASP A 339 41.85 28.85 -26.47
N GLU A 340 42.90 29.61 -26.79
CA GLU A 340 44.26 29.08 -26.86
C GLU A 340 45.16 29.63 -25.75
N ILE A 341 45.08 30.96 -25.43
CA ILE A 341 46.02 31.53 -24.44
C ILE A 341 45.47 31.37 -23.00
N LEU A 342 44.23 31.74 -22.77
CA LEU A 342 43.65 31.69 -21.41
C LEU A 342 43.28 30.27 -20.96
N SER A 343 42.96 29.40 -21.90
CA SER A 343 42.64 28.01 -21.61
C SER A 343 43.85 27.08 -21.59
N ALA A 344 45.05 27.57 -21.92
CA ALA A 344 46.26 26.76 -21.95
C ALA A 344 46.58 26.11 -20.58
N PRO A 345 46.83 24.81 -20.51
CA PRO A 345 47.13 24.15 -19.24
C PRO A 345 48.46 24.65 -18.69
N SER A 346 48.47 25.03 -17.41
CA SER A 346 49.64 25.59 -16.75
C SER A 346 50.73 24.53 -16.48
N MET A 347 51.74 24.45 -17.31
CA MET A 347 52.89 23.56 -17.14
C MET A 347 53.53 23.66 -15.75
N PRO A 348 53.80 24.84 -15.17
CA PRO A 348 54.43 24.95 -13.86
C PRO A 348 53.63 24.29 -12.74
N ARG A 349 52.30 24.45 -12.73
CA ARG A 349 51.43 23.79 -11.73
C ARG A 349 51.46 22.27 -11.83
N GLN A 350 51.50 21.75 -13.04
CA GLN A 350 51.53 20.31 -13.28
C GLN A 350 52.89 19.71 -12.90
N LEU A 351 53.95 20.40 -13.20
CA LEU A 351 55.30 19.99 -12.75
C LEU A 351 55.45 20.07 -11.22
N GLN A 352 54.83 21.08 -10.59
CA GLN A 352 54.80 21.17 -9.14
C GLN A 352 54.06 19.98 -8.52
N ALA A 353 52.90 19.57 -9.10
CA ALA A 353 52.17 18.39 -8.65
C ALA A 353 53.00 17.10 -8.81
N LEU A 354 53.70 16.95 -9.91
CA LEU A 354 54.63 15.84 -10.13
C LEU A 354 55.74 15.85 -9.07
N ALA A 355 56.34 17.02 -8.84
CA ALA A 355 57.44 17.18 -7.88
C ALA A 355 56.99 16.83 -6.44
N THR A 356 55.77 17.14 -6.04
CA THR A 356 55.28 16.78 -4.70
C THR A 356 55.21 15.27 -4.46
N VAL A 357 54.86 14.48 -5.47
CA VAL A 357 54.85 13.02 -5.37
C VAL A 357 56.25 12.45 -5.36
N LEU A 358 57.13 12.98 -6.21
CA LEU A 358 58.51 12.52 -6.26
C LEU A 358 59.35 12.89 -5.04
N ALA A 359 59.04 14.02 -4.37
CA ALA A 359 59.73 14.45 -3.15
C ALA A 359 59.55 13.50 -1.96
N VAL A 360 58.49 12.73 -1.93
CA VAL A 360 58.25 11.68 -0.90
C VAL A 360 59.25 10.53 -1.03
N ASN A 361 59.82 10.33 -2.24
CA ASN A 361 60.74 9.24 -2.54
C ASN A 361 62.08 9.79 -3.11
N PRO A 362 62.97 10.39 -2.30
CA PRO A 362 64.17 11.09 -2.77
C PRO A 362 65.20 10.19 -3.42
N ALA A 363 65.10 8.87 -3.29
CA ALA A 363 65.98 7.90 -3.92
C ALA A 363 65.69 7.72 -5.41
N VAL A 364 64.53 8.15 -5.91
CA VAL A 364 64.14 8.02 -7.32
C VAL A 364 64.65 9.21 -8.11
N ARG A 365 65.28 8.94 -9.27
CA ARG A 365 65.81 9.99 -10.14
C ARG A 365 64.98 10.10 -11.41
N LEU A 366 64.56 11.32 -11.75
CA LEU A 366 63.91 11.65 -13.02
C LEU A 366 64.99 11.76 -14.11
N SER A 367 64.95 10.91 -15.13
CA SER A 367 65.92 10.88 -16.19
C SER A 367 65.53 11.57 -17.50
N ARG A 368 64.19 11.53 -17.77
CA ARG A 368 63.61 12.17 -18.94
C ARG A 368 62.21 12.71 -18.56
N LEU A 369 61.87 13.85 -19.12
CA LEU A 369 60.53 14.43 -18.99
C LEU A 369 60.11 15.04 -20.32
N SER A 370 58.91 14.75 -20.77
CA SER A 370 58.28 15.32 -21.93
C SER A 370 56.90 15.80 -21.55
N TRP A 371 56.58 17.02 -21.86
CA TRP A 371 55.27 17.62 -21.65
C TRP A 371 54.63 18.03 -23.00
N ALA A 372 53.36 17.73 -23.23
CA ALA A 372 52.67 18.08 -24.43
C ALA A 372 51.21 18.41 -24.13
N VAL A 373 50.65 19.41 -24.82
CA VAL A 373 49.23 19.66 -24.85
C VAL A 373 48.57 18.60 -25.74
N GLU A 374 47.49 17.98 -25.25
CA GLU A 374 46.77 16.97 -26.03
C GLU A 374 46.12 17.60 -27.26
N SER A 375 46.49 17.12 -28.43
CA SER A 375 45.88 17.40 -29.71
C SER A 375 45.49 16.08 -30.37
N ALA A 376 44.66 16.14 -31.39
CA ALA A 376 44.32 14.92 -32.17
C ALA A 376 45.54 14.22 -32.80
N GLN A 377 46.70 14.91 -32.87
CA GLN A 377 47.95 14.41 -33.42
C GLN A 377 48.98 13.94 -32.33
N THR A 378 48.58 14.03 -31.04
CA THR A 378 49.50 13.61 -29.96
C THR A 378 49.61 12.08 -29.97
N PRO A 379 50.80 11.48 -30.18
CA PRO A 379 50.92 10.04 -30.23
C PRO A 379 50.49 9.44 -28.88
N PRO A 380 49.82 8.27 -28.89
CA PRO A 380 49.45 7.59 -27.63
C PRO A 380 50.73 7.26 -26.85
N CYS A 381 50.68 7.28 -25.53
CA CYS A 381 51.77 6.72 -24.72
C CYS A 381 52.05 5.29 -25.22
N ALA A 382 53.30 4.91 -25.38
CA ALA A 382 53.66 3.59 -25.88
C ALA A 382 52.97 2.51 -25.02
N ALA A 383 51.86 2.00 -25.53
CA ALA A 383 51.12 0.92 -24.88
C ALA A 383 51.95 -0.37 -25.09
N THR A 384 52.34 -1.00 -24.03
CA THR A 384 52.77 -2.41 -24.10
C THR A 384 51.61 -3.20 -24.70
N PRO A 385 51.80 -4.05 -25.72
CA PRO A 385 50.72 -4.74 -26.40
C PRO A 385 49.98 -5.67 -25.44
N GLN A 386 48.82 -5.28 -24.98
CA GLN A 386 47.85 -6.20 -24.40
C GLN A 386 47.17 -6.92 -25.56
N ALA A 387 47.44 -8.20 -25.72
CA ALA A 387 46.76 -9.07 -26.65
C ALA A 387 45.27 -9.17 -26.26
N GLY A 388 44.38 -8.78 -27.13
CA GLY A 388 43.01 -9.29 -27.15
C GLY A 388 41.85 -8.37 -26.72
N LEU A 389 41.83 -7.11 -27.14
CA LEU A 389 40.57 -6.35 -27.15
C LEU A 389 40.45 -5.58 -28.47
N THR A 390 39.53 -6.01 -29.29
CA THR A 390 39.11 -5.35 -30.54
C THR A 390 38.64 -3.93 -30.23
N PRO A 391 39.08 -2.90 -30.96
CA PRO A 391 38.57 -1.55 -30.78
C PRO A 391 37.07 -1.48 -31.20
N ALA A 392 36.24 -0.99 -30.31
CA ALA A 392 34.85 -0.68 -30.62
C ALA A 392 34.78 0.45 -31.67
N PRO A 393 33.82 0.43 -32.60
CA PRO A 393 33.66 1.46 -33.61
C PRO A 393 33.32 2.80 -32.95
N ALA A 394 33.96 3.86 -33.43
CA ALA A 394 33.75 5.23 -32.98
C ALA A 394 32.27 5.61 -33.19
N ALA A 395 31.58 5.81 -32.11
CA ALA A 395 30.24 6.39 -32.12
C ALA A 395 30.35 7.88 -32.48
N ASN A 396 29.53 8.29 -33.43
CA ASN A 396 29.25 9.69 -33.77
C ASN A 396 28.82 10.44 -32.51
N SER A 397 29.68 11.31 -32.03
CA SER A 397 29.36 12.14 -30.89
C SER A 397 29.31 13.60 -31.35
N ASP A 398 28.11 14.20 -31.28
CA ASP A 398 27.90 15.63 -31.04
C ASP A 398 28.43 15.97 -29.62
N ALA A 399 29.67 15.63 -29.36
CA ALA A 399 30.32 15.91 -28.10
C ALA A 399 30.82 17.37 -28.13
N LEU A 400 30.37 18.15 -27.17
CA LEU A 400 30.96 19.45 -26.82
C LEU A 400 32.49 19.36 -26.90
N PRO A 401 33.17 20.40 -27.43
CA PRO A 401 34.61 20.41 -27.58
C PRO A 401 35.24 20.19 -26.21
N VAL A 402 35.86 19.02 -26.05
CA VAL A 402 36.63 18.70 -24.85
C VAL A 402 37.86 19.60 -24.87
N LEU A 403 37.97 20.48 -23.91
CA LEU A 403 39.15 21.34 -23.77
C LEU A 403 40.43 20.49 -23.67
N PRO A 404 41.46 20.84 -24.40
CA PRO A 404 42.64 20.02 -24.51
C PRO A 404 43.31 19.82 -23.13
N GLY A 405 43.43 18.58 -22.71
CA GLY A 405 44.24 18.20 -21.55
C GLY A 405 45.75 18.33 -21.87
N SER A 406 46.60 18.09 -20.89
CA SER A 406 48.02 17.95 -21.12
C SER A 406 48.51 16.57 -20.71
N ARG A 407 49.52 16.11 -21.34
CA ARG A 407 50.17 14.83 -21.10
C ARG A 407 51.60 15.04 -20.65
N ILE A 408 52.01 14.31 -19.62
CA ILE A 408 53.39 14.26 -19.15
C ILE A 408 53.86 12.81 -19.26
N SER A 409 54.91 12.57 -20.03
CA SER A 409 55.61 11.30 -20.03
C SER A 409 57.01 11.50 -19.43
N PHE A 410 57.43 10.59 -18.59
CA PHE A 410 58.69 10.68 -17.89
C PHE A 410 59.26 9.30 -17.56
N ASP A 411 60.57 9.24 -17.45
CA ASP A 411 61.32 8.03 -17.11
C ASP A 411 61.95 8.21 -15.74
N LEU A 412 61.70 7.24 -14.84
CA LEU A 412 62.28 7.20 -13.50
C LEU A 412 63.33 6.11 -13.40
N GLN A 413 64.46 6.44 -12.84
CA GLN A 413 65.54 5.51 -12.47
C GLN A 413 65.47 5.18 -10.99
N LEU A 414 65.42 3.90 -10.66
CA LEU A 414 65.48 3.43 -9.29
C LEU A 414 66.89 3.20 -8.83
N PRO A 415 67.19 3.20 -7.52
CA PRO A 415 68.52 2.88 -7.00
C PRO A 415 68.94 1.50 -7.43
N PRO A 416 70.20 1.33 -7.86
CA PRO A 416 70.72 0.02 -8.24
C PRO A 416 70.85 -0.91 -7.04
N GLY A 417 70.55 -2.22 -7.25
CA GLY A 417 70.68 -3.25 -6.20
C GLY A 417 69.44 -3.37 -5.29
N MET A 418 68.35 -2.79 -5.64
CA MET A 418 67.09 -2.91 -4.89
C MET A 418 66.44 -4.28 -5.08
N ASP A 419 66.03 -4.93 -3.98
CA ASP A 419 65.31 -6.21 -4.02
C ASP A 419 63.96 -6.08 -4.78
N VAL A 420 63.51 -7.15 -5.43
CA VAL A 420 62.30 -7.18 -6.27
C VAL A 420 61.09 -6.76 -5.48
N ARG A 421 60.96 -7.17 -4.22
CA ARG A 421 59.83 -6.77 -3.35
C ARG A 421 59.84 -5.28 -3.03
N ALA A 422 60.99 -4.73 -2.67
CA ALA A 422 61.17 -3.32 -2.39
C ALA A 422 60.92 -2.46 -3.64
N ARG A 423 61.30 -2.93 -4.79
CA ARG A 423 61.09 -2.30 -6.11
C ARG A 423 59.60 -2.25 -6.44
N THR A 424 58.89 -3.40 -6.30
CA THR A 424 57.44 -3.47 -6.57
C THR A 424 56.63 -2.60 -5.60
N ALA A 425 57.03 -2.58 -4.32
CA ALA A 425 56.38 -1.71 -3.31
C ALA A 425 56.59 -0.23 -3.68
N LEU A 426 57.77 0.19 -4.01
CA LEU A 426 58.08 1.58 -4.39
C LEU A 426 57.34 2.02 -5.65
N LEU A 427 57.26 1.16 -6.68
CA LEU A 427 56.46 1.45 -7.87
C LEU A 427 54.96 1.53 -7.57
N GLY A 428 54.44 0.71 -6.63
CA GLY A 428 53.07 0.76 -6.13
C GLY A 428 52.78 2.06 -5.39
N ASP A 429 53.67 2.47 -4.49
CA ASP A 429 53.54 3.72 -3.73
C ASP A 429 53.54 4.96 -4.64
N LEU A 430 54.41 4.98 -5.64
CA LEU A 430 54.44 6.01 -6.66
C LEU A 430 53.13 6.05 -7.47
N ALA A 431 52.62 4.88 -7.90
CA ALA A 431 51.36 4.79 -8.63
C ALA A 431 50.19 5.30 -7.80
N GLN A 432 50.15 4.96 -6.51
CA GLN A 432 49.14 5.44 -5.57
C GLN A 432 49.26 6.96 -5.34
N GLY A 433 50.49 7.48 -5.21
CA GLY A 433 50.74 8.91 -5.09
C GLY A 433 50.25 9.68 -6.31
N PHE A 434 50.45 9.19 -7.52
CA PHE A 434 49.97 9.82 -8.73
C PHE A 434 48.45 9.74 -8.86
N THR A 435 47.83 8.59 -8.56
CA THR A 435 46.37 8.45 -8.62
C THR A 435 45.64 9.28 -7.55
N GLY A 436 46.31 9.65 -6.47
CA GLY A 436 45.79 10.54 -5.42
C GLY A 436 45.68 12.02 -5.82
N LEU A 437 46.30 12.43 -6.93
CA LEU A 437 46.23 13.81 -7.39
C LEU A 437 44.95 14.12 -8.16
N ALA A 438 44.21 15.16 -7.74
CA ALA A 438 42.95 15.55 -8.37
C ALA A 438 43.13 15.94 -9.85
N GLY A 439 42.31 15.38 -10.73
CA GLY A 439 42.34 15.68 -12.17
C GLY A 439 43.47 14.99 -12.94
N LEU A 440 44.20 14.07 -12.33
CA LEU A 440 45.23 13.28 -12.97
C LEU A 440 44.76 11.86 -13.29
N THR A 441 45.04 11.39 -14.48
CA THR A 441 44.78 10.00 -14.91
C THR A 441 46.08 9.34 -15.30
N LEU A 442 46.41 8.21 -14.68
CA LEU A 442 47.59 7.40 -14.98
C LEU A 442 47.29 6.58 -16.23
N LEU A 443 47.97 6.88 -17.36
CA LEU A 443 47.79 6.18 -18.63
C LEU A 443 48.75 4.98 -18.78
N GLN A 444 49.95 5.08 -18.24
CA GLN A 444 50.93 4.00 -18.24
C GLN A 444 51.52 3.82 -16.86
N ASN A 445 51.36 2.61 -16.31
CA ASN A 445 51.85 2.24 -14.99
C ASN A 445 52.80 1.06 -15.10
N PRO A 446 54.10 1.26 -14.91
CA PRO A 446 55.09 0.17 -15.00
C PRO A 446 54.94 -0.88 -13.88
N ALA A 447 54.27 -0.58 -12.77
CA ALA A 447 53.96 -1.55 -11.72
C ALA A 447 53.01 -2.68 -12.19
N LEU A 448 52.14 -2.39 -13.20
CA LEU A 448 51.21 -3.38 -13.75
C LEU A 448 51.77 -4.17 -14.93
N THR A 449 52.89 -3.73 -15.53
CA THR A 449 53.48 -4.36 -16.71
C THR A 449 54.53 -5.42 -16.37
N GLN A 450 54.93 -5.53 -15.11
CA GLN A 450 55.76 -6.64 -14.63
C GLN A 450 54.84 -7.83 -14.32
N ALA A 451 54.51 -8.65 -15.32
CA ALA A 451 53.96 -9.97 -15.09
C ALA A 451 54.94 -10.79 -14.23
N PRO A 452 54.50 -11.59 -13.27
CA PRO A 452 55.34 -12.50 -12.56
C PRO A 452 55.96 -13.47 -13.60
N GLU A 453 57.25 -13.37 -13.82
CA GLU A 453 57.97 -14.34 -14.64
C GLU A 453 57.70 -15.73 -14.07
N SER A 454 57.11 -16.59 -14.87
CA SER A 454 56.95 -18.00 -14.56
C SER A 454 58.34 -18.59 -14.28
N ILE A 455 58.51 -19.15 -13.11
CA ILE A 455 59.74 -19.87 -12.70
C ILE A 455 59.86 -21.11 -13.59
N SER A 456 60.46 -20.99 -14.74
CA SER A 456 60.96 -22.14 -15.50
C SER A 456 62.48 -22.29 -15.20
N GLY A 457 62.80 -23.35 -14.48
CA GLY A 457 64.16 -23.66 -14.12
C GLY A 457 65.05 -23.93 -15.36
N GLY A 458 66.12 -23.22 -15.46
CA GLY A 458 67.24 -23.58 -16.37
C GLY A 458 67.74 -22.44 -17.27
N SER A 459 68.62 -21.66 -16.79
CA SER A 459 69.95 -21.20 -17.27
C SER A 459 70.26 -19.80 -16.76
N LYS A 460 71.54 -19.65 -16.38
CA LYS A 460 72.08 -18.42 -15.82
C LYS A 460 72.33 -17.38 -16.93
N GLU A 461 71.28 -16.64 -17.26
CA GLU A 461 71.39 -15.27 -17.79
C GLU A 461 70.76 -14.35 -16.80
N GLN A 462 71.54 -13.48 -16.15
CA GLN A 462 70.99 -12.41 -15.31
C GLN A 462 70.12 -11.54 -16.19
N PRO A 463 68.79 -11.37 -15.84
CA PRO A 463 67.97 -10.44 -16.56
C PRO A 463 68.60 -9.06 -16.42
N THR A 464 68.88 -8.41 -17.54
CA THR A 464 69.35 -7.02 -17.59
C THR A 464 68.24 -6.16 -16.97
N GLU A 465 68.52 -5.62 -15.78
CA GLU A 465 67.62 -4.74 -15.09
C GLU A 465 67.16 -3.56 -16.00
N PRO A 466 65.90 -3.25 -16.14
CA PRO A 466 65.46 -2.08 -16.92
C PRO A 466 66.14 -0.83 -16.33
N SER A 467 66.89 -0.10 -17.14
CA SER A 467 67.59 1.10 -16.71
C SER A 467 66.65 2.29 -16.33
N ALA A 468 65.44 2.23 -16.78
CA ALA A 468 64.44 3.26 -16.48
C ALA A 468 63.01 2.71 -16.60
N TYR A 469 62.08 3.27 -15.80
CA TYR A 469 60.64 2.95 -15.77
C TYR A 469 59.86 4.11 -16.35
N SER A 470 59.15 3.88 -17.47
CA SER A 470 58.41 4.91 -18.20
C SER A 470 56.98 5.06 -17.65
N TRP A 471 56.63 6.27 -17.34
CA TRP A 471 55.31 6.68 -16.83
C TRP A 471 54.64 7.62 -17.83
N CYS A 472 53.30 7.56 -17.90
CA CYS A 472 52.54 8.50 -18.68
C CYS A 472 51.29 8.94 -17.89
N LEU A 473 51.19 10.22 -17.67
CA LEU A 473 50.12 10.88 -16.92
C LEU A 473 49.37 11.82 -17.83
N ARG A 474 48.03 11.85 -17.67
CA ARG A 474 47.14 12.81 -18.30
C ARG A 474 46.58 13.75 -17.24
N PHE A 475 46.71 15.05 -17.47
CA PHE A 475 46.06 16.07 -16.66
C PHE A 475 44.85 16.60 -17.38
N ALA A 476 43.66 16.47 -16.76
CA ALA A 476 42.46 17.14 -17.22
C ALA A 476 42.57 18.64 -17.00
N ASN A 477 42.08 19.44 -17.91
CA ASN A 477 42.08 20.89 -17.74
C ASN A 477 41.00 21.32 -16.71
N LEU A 478 41.39 21.38 -15.43
CA LEU A 478 40.50 21.73 -14.31
C LEU A 478 40.00 23.18 -14.35
N ALA A 479 40.64 24.07 -15.09
CA ALA A 479 40.20 25.45 -15.25
C ALA A 479 38.79 25.53 -15.92
N ALA A 480 38.49 24.55 -16.79
CA ALA A 480 37.19 24.45 -17.46
C ALA A 480 36.05 23.91 -16.58
N MET A 481 36.38 23.25 -15.46
CA MET A 481 35.37 22.72 -14.54
C MET A 481 34.96 23.76 -13.47
N ALA A 482 35.78 24.78 -13.22
CA ALA A 482 35.53 25.79 -12.19
C ALA A 482 34.61 26.91 -12.65
N GLU A 483 34.35 27.05 -13.95
CA GLU A 483 33.52 28.11 -14.53
C GLU A 483 32.18 27.60 -15.09
N LYS A 484 31.43 26.78 -14.29
CA LYS A 484 29.99 26.79 -14.43
C LYS A 484 29.45 27.91 -13.56
N PRO A 485 28.99 29.02 -14.16
CA PRO A 485 28.27 30.02 -13.38
C PRO A 485 27.05 29.34 -12.78
N GLY A 486 26.95 29.39 -11.47
CA GLY A 486 25.78 28.91 -10.75
C GLY A 486 24.55 29.58 -11.33
N LEU A 487 23.69 28.79 -12.00
CA LEU A 487 22.30 29.14 -12.20
C LEU A 487 21.70 29.29 -10.82
N GLY A 488 21.63 30.56 -10.37
CA GLY A 488 20.91 30.96 -9.19
C GLY A 488 19.47 30.48 -9.32
N LYS A 489 19.04 29.74 -8.32
CA LYS A 489 17.62 29.50 -8.11
C LYS A 489 16.92 30.83 -7.83
N PRO A 490 15.75 31.07 -8.41
CA PRO A 490 14.79 32.00 -7.84
C PRO A 490 14.15 31.45 -6.58
#